data_5d7c9e319fa75594605c4088ac94ff7f
#
_entry.id   5d7c9e319fa75594605c4088ac94ff7f
#
_cell.length_a   1.000
_cell.length_b   1.000
_cell.length_c   1.000
_cell.angle_alpha   90.00
_cell.angle_beta   90.00
_cell.angle_gamma   90.00
#
_symmetry.space_group_name_H-M   'P 1'
#
loop_
_entity.id
_entity.type
_entity.pdbx_description
1 polymer ?
#
loop_
_entity_poly.entity_id
_entity_poly.type
_entity_poly.pdbx_seq_one_letter_code
_entity_poly.pdbx_strand_id
1 'polypeptide(L)'
;MQEIKETNSYRLALKDKILDAAMNAFMKYGIRAVKMDDIAQQLTISKRTLYEIYEDKEEVLYRSIIKYDRLRLERLTKYAEEGHHVIDVILEAYRIKMNEVRMVNPAFYEDILKYPKVETYIKEFSIKSKDKFLAFMQLGVEQGLLRKEVD
;
A
#
# COMPACT_ATOMS: atom_id res chain seq x y z
N MET A 1 -24.84 -24.79 -4.09
CA MET A 1 -23.73 -24.51 -3.16
C MET A 1 -22.39 -24.21 -3.88
N GLN A 2 -22.10 -24.85 -4.99
CA GLN A 2 -20.89 -24.65 -5.81
C GLN A 2 -20.91 -23.31 -6.55
N GLU A 3 -21.99 -22.94 -7.22
CA GLU A 3 -22.18 -21.64 -7.92
C GLU A 3 -22.01 -20.43 -7.00
N ILE A 4 -22.48 -20.49 -5.75
CA ILE A 4 -22.35 -19.39 -4.79
C ILE A 4 -20.87 -19.21 -4.37
N LYS A 5 -20.10 -20.29 -4.26
CA LYS A 5 -18.66 -20.25 -3.97
C LYS A 5 -17.87 -19.68 -5.14
N GLU A 6 -18.19 -20.05 -6.36
CA GLU A 6 -17.54 -19.54 -7.57
C GLU A 6 -17.82 -18.05 -7.79
N THR A 7 -19.06 -17.60 -7.60
CA THR A 7 -19.45 -16.19 -7.68
C THR A 7 -18.74 -15.34 -6.62
N ASN A 8 -18.59 -15.86 -5.40
CA ASN A 8 -17.89 -15.16 -4.33
C ASN A 8 -16.38 -15.10 -4.58
N SER A 9 -15.78 -16.18 -5.10
CA SER A 9 -14.35 -16.22 -5.48
C SER A 9 -14.05 -15.24 -6.61
N TYR A 10 -14.88 -15.21 -7.65
CA TYR A 10 -14.76 -14.26 -8.76
C TYR A 10 -14.84 -12.81 -8.27
N ARG A 11 -15.82 -12.50 -7.41
CA ARG A 11 -16.02 -11.16 -6.87
C ARG A 11 -14.83 -10.70 -6.01
N LEU A 12 -14.23 -11.61 -5.22
CA LEU A 12 -13.02 -11.32 -4.45
C LEU A 12 -11.82 -11.05 -5.37
N ALA A 13 -11.62 -11.87 -6.39
CA ALA A 13 -10.57 -11.67 -7.38
C ALA A 13 -10.73 -10.36 -8.15
N LEU A 14 -11.97 -9.99 -8.49
CA LEU A 14 -12.26 -8.73 -9.16
C LEU A 14 -11.98 -7.52 -8.25
N LYS A 15 -12.38 -7.58 -6.98
CA LYS A 15 -12.02 -6.54 -5.98
C LYS A 15 -10.52 -6.29 -5.95
N ASP A 16 -9.76 -7.34 -5.93
CA ASP A 16 -8.29 -7.28 -5.86
C ASP A 16 -7.67 -6.66 -7.12
N LYS A 17 -8.16 -7.06 -8.29
CA LYS A 17 -7.76 -6.48 -9.58
C LYS A 17 -8.09 -5.00 -9.70
N ILE A 18 -9.25 -4.57 -9.18
CA ILE A 18 -9.64 -3.15 -9.17
C ILE A 18 -8.62 -2.33 -8.36
N LEU A 19 -8.25 -2.80 -7.17
CA LEU A 19 -7.29 -2.10 -6.32
C LEU A 19 -5.90 -2.00 -6.97
N ASP A 20 -5.45 -3.06 -7.64
CA ASP A 20 -4.16 -3.06 -8.34
C ASP A 20 -4.18 -2.10 -9.54
N ALA A 21 -5.20 -2.16 -10.37
CA ALA A 21 -5.35 -1.26 -11.52
C ALA A 21 -5.44 0.21 -11.08
N ALA A 22 -6.23 0.47 -10.04
CA ALA A 22 -6.39 1.81 -9.48
C ALA A 22 -5.08 2.36 -8.91
N MET A 23 -4.38 1.58 -8.08
CA MET A 23 -3.11 2.01 -7.48
C MET A 23 -2.06 2.31 -8.55
N ASN A 24 -1.92 1.44 -9.54
CA ASN A 24 -1.02 1.65 -10.66
C ASN A 24 -1.35 2.92 -11.45
N ALA A 25 -2.63 3.18 -11.72
CA ALA A 25 -3.07 4.38 -12.40
C ALA A 25 -2.82 5.65 -11.55
N PHE A 26 -3.14 5.62 -10.25
CA PHE A 26 -2.91 6.75 -9.33
C PHE A 26 -1.41 7.08 -9.21
N MET A 27 -0.55 6.08 -9.06
CA MET A 27 0.89 6.29 -9.01
C MET A 27 1.46 6.83 -10.31
N LYS A 28 0.94 6.40 -11.45
CA LYS A 28 1.45 6.79 -12.77
C LYS A 28 0.97 8.18 -13.21
N TYR A 29 -0.30 8.50 -12.98
CA TYR A 29 -0.92 9.70 -13.54
C TYR A 29 -1.29 10.76 -12.50
N GLY A 30 -1.16 10.45 -11.20
CA GLY A 30 -1.69 11.27 -10.11
C GLY A 30 -3.17 10.96 -9.81
N ILE A 31 -3.57 11.20 -8.57
CA ILE A 31 -4.91 10.78 -8.10
C ILE A 31 -6.02 11.57 -8.79
N ARG A 32 -5.84 12.87 -8.99
CA ARG A 32 -6.88 13.74 -9.60
C ARG A 32 -7.15 13.41 -11.04
N ALA A 33 -6.13 13.04 -11.80
CA ALA A 33 -6.23 12.73 -13.21
C ALA A 33 -7.01 11.43 -13.49
N VAL A 34 -7.04 10.49 -12.57
CA VAL A 34 -7.70 9.19 -12.74
C VAL A 34 -9.17 9.28 -12.32
N LYS A 35 -10.07 8.84 -13.18
CA LYS A 35 -11.51 8.73 -12.92
C LYS A 35 -11.91 7.27 -12.68
N MET A 36 -13.04 7.05 -12.01
CA MET A 36 -13.62 5.71 -11.84
C MET A 36 -13.88 5.04 -13.21
N ASP A 37 -14.28 5.80 -14.19
CA ASP A 37 -14.52 5.32 -15.56
C ASP A 37 -13.25 4.78 -16.22
N ASP A 38 -12.11 5.41 -15.98
CA ASP A 38 -10.80 4.97 -16.51
C ASP A 38 -10.43 3.59 -15.94
N ILE A 39 -10.68 3.37 -14.64
CA ILE A 39 -10.43 2.09 -13.97
C ILE A 39 -11.36 1.01 -14.53
N ALA A 40 -12.65 1.30 -14.69
CA ALA A 40 -13.62 0.37 -15.25
C ALA A 40 -13.27 -0.03 -16.68
N GLN A 41 -12.89 0.94 -17.52
CA GLN A 41 -12.47 0.73 -18.89
C GLN A 41 -11.21 -0.13 -18.99
N GLN A 42 -10.20 0.15 -18.16
CA GLN A 42 -8.95 -0.63 -18.12
C GLN A 42 -9.20 -2.10 -17.79
N LEU A 43 -10.19 -2.39 -16.94
CA LEU A 43 -10.54 -3.75 -16.52
C LEU A 43 -11.62 -4.40 -17.40
N THR A 44 -12.13 -3.69 -18.40
CA THR A 44 -13.22 -4.16 -19.28
C THR A 44 -14.45 -4.55 -18.48
N ILE A 45 -14.77 -3.81 -17.41
CA ILE A 45 -15.99 -3.96 -16.62
C ILE A 45 -16.90 -2.75 -16.77
N SER A 46 -18.20 -2.96 -16.47
CA SER A 46 -19.13 -1.83 -16.47
C SER A 46 -18.86 -0.88 -15.31
N LYS A 47 -19.14 0.42 -15.52
CA LYS A 47 -19.14 1.43 -14.46
C LYS A 47 -20.03 1.00 -13.28
N ARG A 48 -21.20 0.44 -13.58
CA ARG A 48 -22.12 -0.09 -12.59
C ARG A 48 -21.46 -1.15 -11.72
N THR A 49 -20.78 -2.13 -12.32
CA THR A 49 -20.06 -3.18 -11.59
C THR A 49 -19.02 -2.62 -10.64
N LEU A 50 -18.28 -1.59 -11.08
CA LEU A 50 -17.28 -0.94 -10.23
C LEU A 50 -17.94 -0.24 -9.02
N TYR A 51 -19.03 0.50 -9.23
CA TYR A 51 -19.75 1.20 -8.14
C TYR A 51 -20.55 0.25 -7.23
N GLU A 52 -20.89 -0.94 -7.67
CA GLU A 52 -21.45 -1.99 -6.80
C GLU A 52 -20.42 -2.61 -5.86
N ILE A 53 -19.12 -2.45 -6.17
CA ILE A 53 -18.01 -2.98 -5.37
C ILE A 53 -17.42 -1.92 -4.45
N TYR A 54 -17.22 -0.70 -4.95
CA TYR A 54 -16.65 0.43 -4.24
C TYR A 54 -17.53 1.67 -4.43
N GLU A 55 -17.89 2.30 -3.34
CA GLU A 55 -18.82 3.43 -3.30
C GLU A 55 -18.34 4.62 -4.14
N ASP A 56 -17.06 4.95 -4.01
CA ASP A 56 -16.46 6.09 -4.69
C ASP A 56 -14.94 5.91 -4.90
N LYS A 57 -14.33 6.92 -5.49
CA LYS A 57 -12.89 6.97 -5.76
C LYS A 57 -12.05 7.03 -4.49
N GLU A 58 -12.52 7.70 -3.45
CA GLU A 58 -11.81 7.78 -2.18
C GLU A 58 -11.74 6.41 -1.50
N GLU A 59 -12.81 5.63 -1.55
CA GLU A 59 -12.82 4.27 -1.02
C GLU A 59 -11.88 3.36 -1.81
N VAL A 60 -11.86 3.45 -3.14
CA VAL A 60 -10.88 2.71 -3.98
C VAL A 60 -9.46 3.10 -3.61
N LEU A 61 -9.16 4.40 -3.52
CA LEU A 61 -7.84 4.89 -3.15
C LEU A 61 -7.42 4.41 -1.76
N TYR A 62 -8.30 4.56 -0.78
CA TYR A 62 -8.08 4.12 0.60
C TYR A 62 -7.75 2.63 0.69
N ARG A 63 -8.56 1.77 0.06
CA ARG A 63 -8.34 0.32 0.04
C ARG A 63 -7.08 -0.08 -0.73
N SER A 64 -6.78 0.63 -1.82
CA SER A 64 -5.56 0.40 -2.59
C SER A 64 -4.31 0.70 -1.76
N ILE A 65 -4.29 1.79 -1.01
CA ILE A 65 -3.18 2.16 -0.14
C ILE A 65 -2.99 1.14 0.98
N ILE A 66 -4.08 0.73 1.66
CA ILE A 66 -4.01 -0.32 2.69
C ILE A 66 -3.41 -1.62 2.14
N LYS A 67 -3.89 -2.06 0.97
CA LYS A 67 -3.34 -3.25 0.30
C LYS A 67 -1.86 -3.11 0.01
N TYR A 68 -1.45 -1.98 -0.56
CA TYR A 68 -0.07 -1.69 -0.92
C TYR A 68 0.85 -1.67 0.28
N ASP A 69 0.46 -0.99 1.37
CA ASP A 69 1.22 -0.94 2.62
C ASP A 69 1.34 -2.31 3.28
N ARG A 70 0.26 -3.12 3.24
CA ARG A 70 0.30 -4.49 3.74
C ARG A 70 1.31 -5.34 2.97
N LEU A 71 1.26 -5.34 1.65
CA LEU A 71 2.18 -6.11 0.81
C LEU A 71 3.64 -5.69 1.01
N ARG A 72 3.88 -4.37 1.18
CA ARG A 72 5.21 -3.86 1.50
C ARG A 72 5.71 -4.36 2.86
N LEU A 73 4.85 -4.34 3.86
CA LEU A 73 5.19 -4.82 5.21
C LEU A 73 5.43 -6.34 5.22
N GLU A 74 4.58 -7.11 4.55
CA GLU A 74 4.75 -8.56 4.38
C GLU A 74 6.08 -8.89 3.73
N ARG A 75 6.47 -8.16 2.68
CA ARG A 75 7.76 -8.32 2.02
C ARG A 75 8.94 -8.07 2.97
N LEU A 76 8.90 -6.99 3.76
CA LEU A 76 9.95 -6.67 4.71
C LEU A 76 10.02 -7.68 5.87
N THR A 77 8.86 -8.12 6.37
CA THR A 77 8.79 -9.15 7.40
C THR A 77 9.41 -10.45 6.91
N LYS A 78 9.03 -10.90 5.72
CA LYS A 78 9.60 -12.10 5.10
C LYS A 78 11.12 -11.98 4.95
N TYR A 79 11.61 -10.84 4.46
CA TYR A 79 13.04 -10.59 4.32
C TYR A 79 13.77 -10.68 5.67
N ALA A 80 13.19 -10.14 6.75
CA ALA A 80 13.74 -10.25 8.09
C ALA A 80 13.74 -11.70 8.61
N GLU A 81 12.69 -12.48 8.33
CA GLU A 81 12.56 -13.90 8.72
C GLU A 81 13.53 -14.82 7.98
N GLU A 82 14.03 -14.44 6.82
CA GLU A 82 15.07 -15.17 6.07
C GLU A 82 16.46 -15.10 6.72
N GLY A 83 16.58 -14.46 7.89
CA GLY A 83 17.80 -14.41 8.70
C GLY A 83 18.73 -13.24 8.37
N HIS A 84 18.25 -12.23 7.68
CA HIS A 84 18.99 -11.01 7.42
C HIS A 84 19.16 -10.18 8.71
N HIS A 85 20.32 -9.53 8.84
CA HIS A 85 20.58 -8.67 9.97
C HIS A 85 19.71 -7.40 9.94
N VAL A 86 19.50 -6.79 11.11
CA VAL A 86 18.72 -5.56 11.28
C VAL A 86 19.11 -4.48 10.25
N ILE A 87 20.41 -4.29 10.02
CA ILE A 87 20.92 -3.30 9.07
C ILE A 87 20.47 -3.62 7.64
N ASP A 88 20.49 -4.89 7.23
CA ASP A 88 20.06 -5.30 5.88
C ASP A 88 18.57 -5.03 5.66
N VAL A 89 17.75 -5.27 6.68
CA VAL A 89 16.31 -5.00 6.63
C VAL A 89 16.03 -3.48 6.52
N ILE A 90 16.79 -2.66 7.25
CA ILE A 90 16.70 -1.19 7.16
C ILE A 90 17.09 -0.72 5.75
N LEU A 91 18.18 -1.25 5.19
CA LEU A 91 18.63 -0.90 3.83
C LEU A 91 17.61 -1.35 2.78
N GLU A 92 17.00 -2.52 2.94
CA GLU A 92 15.94 -2.98 2.02
C GLU A 92 14.71 -2.10 2.11
N ALA A 93 14.26 -1.71 3.32
CA ALA A 93 13.16 -0.76 3.50
C ALA A 93 13.45 0.58 2.82
N TYR A 94 14.67 1.10 2.97
CA TYR A 94 15.12 2.32 2.30
C TYR A 94 15.12 2.16 0.77
N ARG A 95 15.64 1.04 0.25
CA ARG A 95 15.68 0.75 -1.19
C ARG A 95 14.29 0.69 -1.79
N ILE A 96 13.35 0.02 -1.13
CA ILE A 96 11.95 -0.02 -1.55
C ILE A 96 11.40 1.40 -1.62
N LYS A 97 11.58 2.19 -0.57
CA LYS A 97 11.07 3.57 -0.51
C LYS A 97 11.66 4.47 -1.59
N MET A 98 12.95 4.39 -1.83
CA MET A 98 13.60 5.20 -2.87
C MET A 98 13.15 4.82 -4.28
N ASN A 99 12.91 3.53 -4.55
CA ASN A 99 12.37 3.10 -5.82
C ASN A 99 10.92 3.60 -6.01
N GLU A 100 10.10 3.56 -4.98
CA GLU A 100 8.75 4.13 -5.01
C GLU A 100 8.78 5.62 -5.39
N VAL A 101 9.59 6.41 -4.67
CA VAL A 101 9.69 7.87 -4.93
C VAL A 101 10.12 8.17 -6.37
N ARG A 102 10.99 7.35 -6.96
CA ARG A 102 11.44 7.53 -8.35
C ARG A 102 10.39 7.18 -9.39
N MET A 103 9.52 6.21 -9.08
CA MET A 103 8.55 5.66 -10.04
C MET A 103 7.17 6.31 -9.96
N VAL A 104 6.88 6.97 -8.85
CA VAL A 104 5.56 7.57 -8.59
C VAL A 104 5.53 9.01 -9.08
N ASN A 105 4.47 9.36 -9.81
CA ASN A 105 4.23 10.73 -10.23
C ASN A 105 4.13 11.66 -9.00
N PRO A 106 4.85 12.78 -8.95
CA PRO A 106 4.79 13.72 -7.83
C PRO A 106 3.38 14.18 -7.48
N ALA A 107 2.49 14.33 -8.47
CA ALA A 107 1.09 14.69 -8.27
C ALA A 107 0.32 13.70 -7.37
N PHE A 108 0.76 12.44 -7.27
CA PHE A 108 0.19 11.48 -6.33
C PHE A 108 0.40 11.94 -4.88
N TYR A 109 1.61 12.37 -4.54
CA TYR A 109 1.94 12.83 -3.20
C TYR A 109 1.30 14.18 -2.87
N GLU A 110 1.13 15.06 -3.85
CA GLU A 110 0.44 16.35 -3.69
C GLU A 110 -1.05 16.19 -3.37
N ASP A 111 -1.66 15.13 -3.87
CA ASP A 111 -3.10 14.91 -3.76
C ASP A 111 -3.50 13.97 -2.63
N ILE A 112 -2.63 13.04 -2.21
CA ILE A 112 -2.99 11.92 -1.32
C ILE A 112 -3.61 12.37 0.01
N LEU A 113 -3.11 13.45 0.59
CA LEU A 113 -3.61 13.99 1.86
C LEU A 113 -4.87 14.85 1.74
N LYS A 114 -5.38 15.05 0.52
CA LYS A 114 -6.63 15.77 0.27
C LYS A 114 -7.87 14.89 0.46
N TYR A 115 -7.69 13.60 0.69
CA TYR A 115 -8.73 12.62 0.91
C TYR A 115 -8.80 12.26 2.41
N PRO A 116 -9.86 12.64 3.14
CA PRO A 116 -9.91 12.53 4.60
C PRO A 116 -9.70 11.13 5.16
N LYS A 117 -10.30 10.11 4.55
CA LYS A 117 -10.10 8.69 4.96
C LYS A 117 -8.64 8.27 4.82
N VAL A 118 -8.01 8.69 3.73
CA VAL A 118 -6.61 8.38 3.43
C VAL A 118 -5.67 9.13 4.37
N GLU A 119 -5.92 10.42 4.59
CA GLU A 119 -5.13 11.24 5.52
C GLU A 119 -5.13 10.64 6.93
N THR A 120 -6.31 10.27 7.44
CA THR A 120 -6.45 9.62 8.75
C THR A 120 -5.65 8.33 8.82
N TYR A 121 -5.80 7.47 7.81
CA TYR A 121 -5.06 6.21 7.73
C TYR A 121 -3.54 6.42 7.73
N ILE A 122 -3.04 7.34 6.90
CA ILE A 122 -1.59 7.62 6.80
C ILE A 122 -1.03 8.11 8.14
N LYS A 123 -1.75 8.99 8.86
CA LYS A 123 -1.35 9.44 10.19
C LYS A 123 -1.26 8.30 11.19
N GLU A 124 -2.30 7.46 11.26
CA GLU A 124 -2.32 6.30 12.16
C GLU A 124 -1.26 5.26 11.80
N PHE A 125 -1.09 4.99 10.51
CA PHE A 125 -0.09 4.05 10.00
C PHE A 125 1.32 4.55 10.31
N SER A 126 1.60 5.86 10.16
CA SER A 126 2.90 6.46 10.48
C SER A 126 3.26 6.30 11.95
N ILE A 127 2.30 6.51 12.86
CA ILE A 127 2.52 6.32 14.30
C ILE A 127 2.87 4.85 14.60
N LYS A 128 2.04 3.92 14.14
CA LYS A 128 2.26 2.48 14.34
C LYS A 128 3.56 1.98 13.72
N SER A 129 3.91 2.51 12.55
CA SER A 129 5.15 2.14 11.86
C SER A 129 6.38 2.68 12.58
N LYS A 130 6.30 3.88 13.16
CA LYS A 130 7.37 4.45 14.00
C LYS A 130 7.63 3.58 15.22
N ASP A 131 6.57 3.17 15.94
CA ASP A 131 6.72 2.33 17.12
C ASP A 131 7.37 0.98 16.79
N LYS A 132 6.94 0.34 15.70
CA LYS A 132 7.56 -0.90 15.23
C LYS A 132 9.02 -0.70 14.81
N PHE A 133 9.31 0.41 14.14
CA PHE A 133 10.67 0.73 13.73
C PHE A 133 11.58 0.95 14.96
N LEU A 134 11.11 1.67 15.98
CA LEU A 134 11.86 1.87 17.22
C LEU A 134 12.14 0.56 17.94
N ALA A 135 11.13 -0.32 18.04
CA ALA A 135 11.32 -1.67 18.62
C ALA A 135 12.36 -2.49 17.83
N PHE A 136 12.34 -2.40 16.51
CA PHE A 136 13.31 -3.07 15.64
C PHE A 136 14.72 -2.50 15.80
N MET A 137 14.87 -1.17 15.94
CA MET A 137 16.15 -0.52 16.25
C MET A 137 16.69 -0.97 17.62
N GLN A 138 15.82 -1.08 18.63
CA GLN A 138 16.21 -1.57 19.95
C GLN A 138 16.78 -2.99 19.89
N LEU A 139 16.17 -3.85 19.08
CA LEU A 139 16.70 -5.20 18.83
C LEU A 139 18.11 -5.16 18.22
N GLY A 140 18.37 -4.24 17.30
CA GLY A 140 19.70 -4.03 16.72
C GLY A 140 20.73 -3.58 17.74
N VAL A 141 20.34 -2.75 18.72
CA VAL A 141 21.21 -2.35 19.84
C VAL A 141 21.52 -3.57 20.74
N GLU A 142 20.52 -4.36 21.08
CA GLU A 142 20.67 -5.58 21.90
C GLU A 142 21.59 -6.63 21.24
N GLN A 143 21.55 -6.70 19.92
CA GLN A 143 22.45 -7.56 19.13
C GLN A 143 23.86 -6.98 18.94
N GLY A 144 24.13 -5.77 19.44
CA GLY A 144 25.42 -5.09 19.30
C GLY A 144 25.73 -4.57 17.89
N LEU A 145 24.73 -4.54 17.00
CA LEU A 145 24.85 -4.07 15.63
C LEU A 145 24.67 -2.53 15.51
N LEU A 146 23.98 -1.94 16.45
CA LEU A 146 23.73 -0.52 16.54
C LEU A 146 24.26 0.04 17.87
N ARG A 147 24.74 1.26 17.85
CA ARG A 147 25.13 1.97 19.07
C ARG A 147 23.91 2.43 19.85
N LYS A 148 23.99 2.41 21.19
CA LYS A 148 22.90 2.82 22.07
C LYS A 148 22.60 4.33 21.98
N GLU A 149 23.61 5.13 21.60
CA GLU A 149 23.55 6.58 21.48
C GLU A 149 23.56 6.91 19.99
N VAL A 150 22.38 7.15 19.44
CA VAL A 150 22.19 7.78 18.14
C VAL A 150 21.47 9.08 18.42
N ASP A 151 22.21 10.19 18.40
CA ASP A 151 21.63 11.54 18.42
C ASP A 151 20.85 11.84 17.14
#